data_9053fb465f0dade1ee52fb3c3f6e8d99
#
_entry.id   9053fb465f0dade1ee52fb3c3f6e8d99
#
_cell.length_a   1.000
_cell.length_b   1.000
_cell.length_c   1.000
_cell.angle_alpha   90.00
_cell.angle_beta   90.00
_cell.angle_gamma   90.00
#
_symmetry.space_group_name_H-M   'P 1'
#
loop_
_entity.id
_entity.type
_entity.pdbx_description
1 polymer ?
#
loop_
_entity_poly.entity_id
_entity_poly.type
_entity_poly.pdbx_seq_one_letter_code
_entity_poly.pdbx_strand_id
1 'polypeptide(L)'
;IYTISNSLQPSATSVDYTTYPTKRLDALYLYGDLTWKEMLTFNFSFRNDWSSSLTYNDGHGDFSYYYPSAGLAWVFTELPSFRNSNSIISYGKLRASIGWTGYDATAYSTNSTGYYGLCGQFNVPGNAGNTNQNVYTFNGTSLGNPNLKNELSRESEVGADIRFFYNRLGFDVAYYKKNCFEQVLSLGAGVKT
;
A
#
# COMPACT_ATOMS: atom_id res chain seq x y z
N ILE A 1 21.17 -32.89 -3.31
CA ILE A 1 19.93 -32.36 -2.71
C ILE A 1 18.79 -33.13 -3.37
N TYR A 2 18.16 -34.04 -2.62
CA TYR A 2 16.98 -34.75 -3.09
C TYR A 2 15.77 -33.84 -2.87
N THR A 3 15.17 -33.39 -3.95
CA THR A 3 13.87 -32.71 -3.89
C THR A 3 12.77 -33.75 -4.03
N ILE A 4 11.61 -33.54 -3.45
CA ILE A 4 10.44 -34.45 -3.54
C ILE A 4 10.04 -34.67 -4.99
N SER A 5 10.28 -33.68 -5.88
CA SER A 5 10.06 -33.79 -7.31
C SER A 5 10.99 -34.79 -8.04
N ASN A 6 12.09 -35.18 -7.40
CA ASN A 6 13.02 -36.19 -7.93
C ASN A 6 12.77 -37.59 -7.34
N SER A 7 11.73 -37.79 -6.57
CA SER A 7 11.36 -39.10 -6.07
C SER A 7 10.90 -39.98 -7.24
N LEU A 8 11.46 -41.18 -7.34
CA LEU A 8 11.16 -42.17 -8.41
C LEU A 8 9.78 -42.84 -8.28
N GLN A 9 8.93 -42.35 -7.35
CA GLN A 9 7.59 -42.90 -7.18
C GLN A 9 6.54 -41.94 -7.76
N PRO A 10 5.97 -42.29 -8.92
CA PRO A 10 4.97 -41.46 -9.62
C PRO A 10 3.58 -41.48 -8.96
N SER A 11 3.38 -42.29 -7.94
CA SER A 11 2.15 -42.27 -7.13
C SER A 11 2.26 -41.38 -5.91
N ALA A 12 3.18 -40.44 -5.96
CA ALA A 12 3.32 -39.51 -4.87
C ALA A 12 2.06 -38.68 -4.71
N THR A 13 1.37 -38.97 -3.66
CA THR A 13 0.55 -38.11 -2.88
C THR A 13 0.97 -36.66 -3.17
N SER A 14 0.05 -35.85 -3.61
CA SER A 14 0.26 -34.40 -3.71
C SER A 14 0.74 -33.92 -2.33
N VAL A 15 2.01 -33.50 -2.25
CA VAL A 15 2.50 -32.85 -1.04
C VAL A 15 1.98 -31.43 -1.13
N ASP A 16 0.95 -31.16 -0.37
CA ASP A 16 0.39 -29.83 -0.23
C ASP A 16 1.31 -29.02 0.70
N TYR A 17 2.07 -28.10 0.10
CA TYR A 17 2.84 -27.13 0.87
C TYR A 17 1.97 -25.96 1.19
N THR A 18 1.36 -25.97 2.34
CA THR A 18 0.70 -24.77 2.87
C THR A 18 1.77 -23.78 3.30
N THR A 19 2.10 -22.86 2.42
CA THR A 19 2.97 -21.75 2.77
C THR A 19 2.15 -20.69 3.47
N TYR A 20 2.41 -20.49 4.77
CA TYR A 20 1.82 -19.37 5.50
C TYR A 20 2.65 -18.11 5.22
N PRO A 21 2.13 -17.15 4.46
CA PRO A 21 2.85 -15.92 4.19
C PRO A 21 3.03 -15.14 5.48
N THR A 22 4.27 -14.84 5.83
CA THR A 22 4.60 -14.00 6.98
C THR A 22 5.05 -12.65 6.47
N LYS A 23 4.45 -11.60 7.04
CA LYS A 23 4.78 -10.22 6.77
C LYS A 23 5.12 -9.52 8.08
N ARG A 24 6.21 -8.75 8.07
CA ARG A 24 6.58 -7.86 9.17
C ARG A 24 6.48 -6.42 8.70
N LEU A 25 5.84 -5.61 9.52
CA LEU A 25 5.72 -4.17 9.34
C LEU A 25 6.13 -3.49 10.64
N ASP A 26 7.17 -2.68 10.58
CA ASP A 26 7.59 -1.81 11.67
C ASP A 26 7.25 -0.37 11.29
N ALA A 27 6.80 0.44 12.24
CA ALA A 27 6.41 1.82 11.99
C ALA A 27 6.90 2.77 13.09
N LEU A 28 7.38 3.94 12.67
CA LEU A 28 7.66 5.06 13.54
C LEU A 28 6.79 6.24 13.12
N TYR A 29 6.13 6.88 14.08
CA TYR A 29 5.31 8.05 13.80
C TYR A 29 5.57 9.17 14.79
N LEU A 30 5.42 10.39 14.30
CA LEU A 30 5.47 11.63 15.05
C LEU A 30 4.27 12.48 14.65
N TYR A 31 3.62 13.09 15.61
CA TYR A 31 2.53 14.04 15.35
C TYR A 31 2.55 15.17 16.39
N GLY A 32 1.95 16.29 16.03
CA GLY A 32 1.83 17.41 16.92
C GLY A 32 0.84 18.46 16.42
N ASP A 33 0.35 19.24 17.38
CA ASP A 33 -0.55 20.35 17.17
C ASP A 33 0.01 21.60 17.83
N LEU A 34 0.03 22.70 17.09
CA LEU A 34 0.45 24.01 17.57
C LEU A 34 -0.70 24.98 17.41
N THR A 35 -1.25 25.47 18.53
CA THR A 35 -2.35 26.42 18.50
C THR A 35 -1.88 27.79 19.00
N TRP A 36 -2.14 28.82 18.17
CA TRP A 36 -1.82 30.19 18.49
C TRP A 36 -3.09 31.00 18.70
N LYS A 37 -3.18 31.61 19.88
CA LYS A 37 -4.30 32.48 20.31
C LYS A 37 -5.68 31.85 20.11
N GLU A 38 -5.80 30.54 20.23
CA GLU A 38 -7.05 29.79 20.05
C GLU A 38 -7.69 29.95 18.66
N MET A 39 -7.06 30.70 17.77
CA MET A 39 -7.59 31.00 16.45
C MET A 39 -6.88 30.30 15.31
N LEU A 40 -5.60 30.02 15.46
CA LEU A 40 -4.81 29.37 14.40
C LEU A 40 -4.22 28.09 14.92
N THR A 41 -4.57 26.96 14.32
CA THR A 41 -4.04 25.65 14.67
C THR A 41 -3.31 25.06 13.48
N PHE A 42 -2.06 24.74 13.69
CA PHE A 42 -1.24 23.97 12.75
C PHE A 42 -1.09 22.56 13.29
N ASN A 43 -1.49 21.57 12.53
CA ASN A 43 -1.27 20.16 12.82
C ASN A 43 -0.29 19.57 11.83
N PHE A 44 0.53 18.62 12.28
CA PHE A 44 1.45 17.90 11.44
C PHE A 44 1.56 16.46 11.92
N SER A 45 1.80 15.58 10.97
CA SER A 45 2.20 14.22 11.28
C SER A 45 3.27 13.74 10.30
N PHE A 46 4.08 12.82 10.77
CA PHE A 46 5.08 12.13 9.99
C PHE A 46 5.08 10.67 10.40
N ARG A 47 4.99 9.79 9.44
CA ARG A 47 5.13 8.37 9.67
C ARG A 47 6.12 7.77 8.68
N ASN A 48 6.96 6.86 9.16
CA ASN A 48 7.82 6.02 8.35
C ASN A 48 7.52 4.56 8.65
N ASP A 49 7.29 3.79 7.61
CA ASP A 49 7.03 2.35 7.69
C ASP A 49 8.17 1.58 7.04
N TRP A 50 8.49 0.43 7.62
CA TRP A 50 9.43 -0.55 7.07
C TRP A 50 8.67 -1.86 6.85
N SER A 51 8.55 -2.28 5.60
CA SER A 51 7.79 -3.47 5.24
C SER A 51 8.66 -4.56 4.63
N SER A 52 8.58 -5.76 5.19
CA SER A 52 9.28 -6.92 4.65
C SER A 52 8.73 -7.38 3.29
N SER A 53 7.52 -6.96 2.91
CA SER A 53 6.93 -7.33 1.62
C SER A 53 7.60 -6.65 0.42
N LEU A 54 8.38 -5.57 0.68
CA LEU A 54 9.12 -4.81 -0.32
C LEU A 54 10.63 -5.11 -0.31
N THR A 55 11.05 -6.11 0.47
CA THR A 55 12.44 -6.56 0.55
C THR A 55 12.65 -7.76 -0.37
N TYR A 56 13.74 -7.74 -1.14
CA TYR A 56 14.17 -8.84 -1.99
C TYR A 56 15.05 -9.83 -1.22
N ASN A 57 15.26 -11.03 -1.78
CA ASN A 57 16.03 -12.09 -1.13
C ASN A 57 17.49 -11.73 -0.85
N ASP A 58 18.06 -10.79 -1.57
CA ASP A 58 19.41 -10.26 -1.38
C ASP A 58 19.47 -9.07 -0.41
N GLY A 59 18.31 -8.69 0.19
CA GLY A 59 18.22 -7.62 1.18
C GLY A 59 18.06 -6.21 0.61
N HIS A 60 18.05 -6.04 -0.72
CA HIS A 60 17.72 -4.74 -1.30
C HIS A 60 16.20 -4.54 -1.46
N GLY A 61 15.78 -3.35 -1.83
CA GLY A 61 14.39 -2.97 -2.12
C GLY A 61 13.97 -1.67 -1.45
N ASP A 62 12.89 -1.09 -1.92
CA ASP A 62 12.29 0.13 -1.37
C ASP A 62 11.38 -0.21 -0.17
N PHE A 63 11.94 -0.88 0.83
CA PHE A 63 11.22 -1.37 2.00
C PHE A 63 10.88 -0.30 3.03
N SER A 64 11.48 0.91 2.92
CA SER A 64 11.24 2.04 3.82
C SER A 64 10.53 3.15 3.07
N TYR A 65 9.35 3.52 3.53
CA TYR A 65 8.58 4.59 2.92
C TYR A 65 7.95 5.48 3.99
N TYR A 66 7.87 6.78 3.68
CA TYR A 66 7.39 7.79 4.60
C TYR A 66 6.22 8.56 4.00
N TYR A 67 5.34 9.00 4.88
CA TYR A 67 4.21 9.82 4.49
C TYR A 67 3.92 10.90 5.53
N PRO A 68 4.26 12.14 5.19
CA PRO A 68 3.97 13.29 6.01
C PRO A 68 2.53 13.76 5.81
N SER A 69 2.01 14.50 6.78
CA SER A 69 0.83 15.32 6.60
C SER A 69 0.99 16.65 7.30
N ALA A 70 0.30 17.66 6.79
CA ALA A 70 0.22 18.96 7.41
C ALA A 70 -1.17 19.55 7.18
N GLY A 71 -1.68 20.25 8.20
CA GLY A 71 -2.96 20.92 8.12
C GLY A 71 -2.92 22.25 8.86
N LEU A 72 -3.71 23.17 8.40
CA LEU A 72 -3.91 24.48 8.99
C LEU A 72 -5.41 24.74 9.18
N ALA A 73 -5.80 25.13 10.35
CA ALA A 73 -7.15 25.55 10.66
C ALA A 73 -7.13 26.96 11.25
N TRP A 74 -7.95 27.84 10.67
CA TRP A 74 -8.04 29.21 11.10
C TRP A 74 -9.48 29.61 11.44
N VAL A 75 -9.73 29.89 12.72
CA VAL A 75 -10.99 30.41 13.21
C VAL A 75 -10.92 31.93 13.15
N PHE A 76 -11.31 32.49 11.99
CA PHE A 76 -11.18 33.91 11.75
C PHE A 76 -12.13 34.77 12.58
N THR A 77 -13.20 34.21 13.11
CA THR A 77 -14.14 34.90 14.01
C THR A 77 -13.55 35.21 15.38
N GLU A 78 -12.43 34.58 15.76
CA GLU A 78 -11.68 34.92 16.98
C GLU A 78 -10.81 36.18 16.82
N LEU A 79 -10.73 36.75 15.60
CA LEU A 79 -10.07 38.03 15.40
C LEU A 79 -10.78 39.12 16.22
N PRO A 80 -10.04 40.05 16.88
CA PRO A 80 -10.62 41.12 17.67
C PRO A 80 -11.64 41.95 16.90
N SER A 81 -11.45 42.12 15.60
CA SER A 81 -12.37 42.86 14.73
C SER A 81 -13.74 42.19 14.59
N PHE A 82 -13.81 40.85 14.60
CA PHE A 82 -15.07 40.10 14.56
C PHE A 82 -15.70 39.95 15.95
N ARG A 83 -14.90 39.71 16.97
CA ARG A 83 -15.36 39.49 18.34
C ARG A 83 -16.09 40.70 18.93
N ASN A 84 -15.72 41.91 18.50
CA ASN A 84 -16.32 43.18 18.95
C ASN A 84 -17.43 43.68 18.01
N SER A 85 -17.77 42.94 16.97
CA SER A 85 -18.77 43.32 15.99
C SER A 85 -20.06 42.54 16.18
N ASN A 86 -21.22 43.21 16.07
CA ASN A 86 -22.51 42.53 15.93
C ASN A 86 -22.61 41.85 14.54
N SER A 87 -21.73 40.91 14.28
CA SER A 87 -21.66 40.25 13.01
C SER A 87 -22.79 39.22 12.86
N ILE A 88 -23.36 39.14 11.68
CA ILE A 88 -24.31 38.08 11.31
C ILE A 88 -23.63 36.70 11.39
N ILE A 89 -22.30 36.65 11.17
CA ILE A 89 -21.49 35.45 11.26
C ILE A 89 -21.16 35.18 12.74
N SER A 90 -21.66 34.08 13.28
CA SER A 90 -21.45 33.66 14.66
C SER A 90 -20.18 32.84 14.83
N TYR A 91 -19.78 32.13 13.80
CA TYR A 91 -18.59 31.29 13.78
C TYR A 91 -18.08 31.15 12.34
N GLY A 92 -16.77 31.19 12.18
CA GLY A 92 -16.15 30.99 10.87
C GLY A 92 -14.76 30.35 11.00
N LYS A 93 -14.61 29.21 10.37
CA LYS A 93 -13.38 28.43 10.34
C LYS A 93 -13.02 28.09 8.90
N LEU A 94 -11.78 28.35 8.52
CA LEU A 94 -11.18 27.87 7.28
C LEU A 94 -10.20 26.75 7.63
N ARG A 95 -10.13 25.74 6.78
CA ARG A 95 -9.18 24.65 6.93
C ARG A 95 -8.53 24.31 5.59
N ALA A 96 -7.26 23.95 5.66
CA ALA A 96 -6.51 23.42 4.51
C ALA A 96 -5.60 22.31 5.00
N SER A 97 -5.51 21.22 4.26
CA SER A 97 -4.61 20.13 4.59
C SER A 97 -4.04 19.47 3.36
N ILE A 98 -2.86 18.88 3.54
CA ILE A 98 -2.22 18.02 2.58
C ILE A 98 -1.61 16.83 3.32
N GLY A 99 -1.82 15.65 2.78
CA GLY A 99 -1.28 14.44 3.39
C GLY A 99 -0.94 13.38 2.35
N TRP A 100 0.00 12.53 2.72
CA TRP A 100 0.36 11.34 1.96
C TRP A 100 0.00 10.12 2.77
N THR A 101 -0.44 9.05 2.08
CA THR A 101 -0.72 7.75 2.66
C THR A 101 -0.03 6.70 1.80
N GLY A 102 0.77 5.85 2.44
CA GLY A 102 1.45 4.75 1.77
C GLY A 102 0.76 3.43 2.07
N TYR A 103 0.77 2.55 1.08
CA TYR A 103 0.36 1.15 1.21
C TYR A 103 1.47 0.27 0.67
N ASP A 104 1.76 -0.80 1.36
CA ASP A 104 2.70 -1.79 0.88
C ASP A 104 2.01 -2.91 0.09
N ALA A 105 2.82 -3.76 -0.52
CA ALA A 105 2.34 -4.91 -1.25
C ALA A 105 1.99 -6.09 -0.32
N THR A 106 1.36 -7.11 -0.88
CA THR A 106 1.16 -8.38 -0.19
C THR A 106 2.49 -9.10 0.04
N ALA A 107 2.54 -10.00 1.02
CA ALA A 107 3.75 -10.78 1.29
C ALA A 107 4.21 -11.52 0.01
N TYR A 108 5.54 -11.56 -0.17
CA TYR A 108 6.21 -12.21 -1.32
C TYR A 108 5.92 -11.62 -2.71
N SER A 109 5.38 -10.42 -2.79
CA SER A 109 5.09 -9.77 -4.09
C SER A 109 6.34 -9.45 -4.91
N THR A 110 7.51 -9.37 -4.27
CA THR A 110 8.80 -9.19 -4.94
C THR A 110 9.33 -10.46 -5.59
N ASN A 111 8.82 -11.61 -5.19
CA ASN A 111 9.28 -12.91 -5.66
C ASN A 111 8.30 -13.54 -6.63
N SER A 112 8.82 -14.23 -7.64
CA SER A 112 7.99 -15.07 -8.49
C SER A 112 7.51 -16.29 -7.71
N THR A 113 6.20 -16.55 -7.77
CA THR A 113 5.60 -17.74 -7.17
C THR A 113 5.35 -18.80 -8.20
N GLY A 114 5.78 -20.01 -7.93
CA GLY A 114 5.59 -21.14 -8.80
C GLY A 114 6.36 -22.37 -8.34
N TYR A 115 6.15 -23.46 -9.02
CA TYR A 115 6.83 -24.73 -8.76
C TYR A 115 7.14 -25.45 -10.05
N TYR A 116 8.15 -26.33 -10.01
CA TYR A 116 8.40 -27.24 -11.12
C TYR A 116 7.51 -28.47 -10.97
N GLY A 117 6.52 -28.59 -11.85
CA GLY A 117 5.60 -29.72 -11.90
C GLY A 117 5.96 -30.70 -13.01
N LEU A 118 5.67 -31.98 -12.81
CA LEU A 118 5.78 -32.99 -13.86
C LEU A 118 4.74 -32.70 -14.95
N CYS A 119 5.19 -32.38 -16.14
CA CYS A 119 4.36 -32.06 -17.27
C CYS A 119 4.04 -33.30 -18.15
N GLY A 120 4.90 -34.28 -18.08
CA GLY A 120 4.73 -35.51 -18.84
C GLY A 120 5.95 -36.42 -18.76
N GLN A 121 5.81 -37.56 -19.38
CA GLN A 121 6.90 -38.53 -19.56
C GLN A 121 7.02 -38.84 -21.03
N PHE A 122 8.21 -38.95 -21.53
CA PHE A 122 8.45 -39.40 -22.89
C PHE A 122 9.47 -40.54 -22.94
N ASN A 123 9.25 -41.47 -23.83
CA ASN A 123 10.20 -42.56 -24.09
C ASN A 123 11.33 -42.05 -24.99
N VAL A 124 12.56 -42.27 -24.57
CA VAL A 124 13.72 -41.99 -25.44
C VAL A 124 13.91 -43.17 -26.40
N PRO A 125 13.72 -42.95 -27.71
CA PRO A 125 13.96 -44.03 -28.69
C PRO A 125 15.42 -44.48 -28.66
N GLY A 126 15.64 -45.79 -28.62
CA GLY A 126 16.98 -46.38 -28.78
C GLY A 126 17.63 -46.92 -27.48
N ASN A 127 17.05 -46.76 -26.36
CA ASN A 127 17.51 -47.39 -25.10
C ASN A 127 16.64 -48.62 -24.79
N ALA A 128 17.27 -49.81 -24.78
CA ALA A 128 16.61 -51.06 -24.45
C ALA A 128 16.23 -51.23 -22.95
N GLY A 129 16.46 -50.22 -22.14
CA GLY A 129 16.01 -50.15 -20.76
C GLY A 129 15.02 -48.99 -20.64
N ASN A 130 13.86 -49.31 -20.17
CA ASN A 130 12.71 -48.39 -19.94
C ASN A 130 13.12 -47.05 -19.28
N THR A 131 13.62 -46.14 -20.08
CA THR A 131 14.03 -44.82 -19.61
C THR A 131 12.96 -43.80 -19.99
N ASN A 132 11.86 -43.82 -19.23
CA ASN A 132 10.93 -42.71 -19.27
C ASN A 132 11.61 -41.49 -18.66
N GLN A 133 11.84 -40.50 -19.48
CA GLN A 133 12.31 -39.21 -18.97
C GLN A 133 11.13 -38.36 -18.55
N ASN A 134 11.22 -37.88 -17.34
CA ASN A 134 10.25 -36.95 -16.81
C ASN A 134 10.53 -35.53 -17.30
N VAL A 135 9.53 -34.94 -17.92
CA VAL A 135 9.58 -33.54 -18.35
C VAL A 135 8.94 -32.68 -17.26
N TYR A 136 9.71 -31.76 -16.73
CA TYR A 136 9.21 -30.79 -15.78
C TYR A 136 9.03 -29.45 -16.44
N THR A 137 7.93 -28.82 -16.17
CA THR A 137 7.69 -27.42 -16.54
C THR A 137 7.53 -26.56 -15.30
N PHE A 138 7.93 -25.31 -15.40
CA PHE A 138 7.68 -24.35 -14.34
C PHE A 138 6.22 -23.90 -14.41
N ASN A 139 5.46 -24.26 -13.40
CA ASN A 139 4.09 -23.83 -13.28
C ASN A 139 4.04 -22.60 -12.37
N GLY A 140 4.31 -21.45 -12.97
CA GLY A 140 4.31 -20.17 -12.26
C GLY A 140 2.92 -19.58 -12.18
N THR A 141 2.53 -19.16 -11.01
CA THR A 141 1.25 -18.47 -10.76
C THR A 141 1.39 -16.96 -10.82
N SER A 142 2.57 -16.44 -10.53
CA SER A 142 2.87 -15.02 -10.69
C SER A 142 4.36 -14.75 -10.87
N LEU A 143 4.67 -13.71 -11.63
CA LEU A 143 6.03 -13.17 -11.72
C LEU A 143 6.13 -11.98 -10.76
N GLY A 144 7.14 -11.98 -9.90
CA GLY A 144 7.45 -10.85 -9.03
C GLY A 144 7.98 -9.67 -9.84
N ASN A 145 7.69 -8.46 -9.39
CA ASN A 145 8.24 -7.25 -10.00
C ASN A 145 9.56 -6.89 -9.29
N PRO A 146 10.71 -6.89 -9.98
CA PRO A 146 12.01 -6.56 -9.37
C PRO A 146 12.15 -5.09 -8.95
N ASN A 147 11.24 -4.23 -9.36
CA ASN A 147 11.24 -2.80 -9.03
C ASN A 147 9.96 -2.41 -8.26
N LEU A 148 9.43 -3.34 -7.46
CA LEU A 148 8.21 -3.08 -6.72
C LEU A 148 8.45 -2.00 -5.67
N LYS A 149 7.58 -1.00 -5.67
CA LYS A 149 7.53 0.08 -4.68
C LYS A 149 6.22 0.05 -3.93
N ASN A 150 6.16 0.80 -2.84
CA ASN A 150 4.92 1.03 -2.12
C ASN A 150 3.95 1.87 -2.95
N GLU A 151 2.68 1.59 -2.86
CA GLU A 151 1.65 2.48 -3.39
C GLU A 151 1.61 3.77 -2.57
N LEU A 152 1.45 4.90 -3.24
CA LEU A 152 1.38 6.20 -2.62
C LEU A 152 0.11 6.94 -3.03
N SER A 153 -0.58 7.51 -2.07
CA SER A 153 -1.74 8.37 -2.29
C SER A 153 -1.49 9.72 -1.66
N ARG A 154 -1.73 10.78 -2.41
CA ARG A 154 -1.68 12.16 -1.93
C ARG A 154 -3.08 12.77 -1.95
N GLU A 155 -3.49 13.31 -0.83
CA GLU A 155 -4.76 14.01 -0.70
C GLU A 155 -4.52 15.45 -0.27
N SER A 156 -5.26 16.38 -0.86
CA SER A 156 -5.28 17.78 -0.49
C SER A 156 -6.73 18.19 -0.29
N GLU A 157 -7.01 18.87 0.79
CA GLU A 157 -8.34 19.35 1.15
C GLU A 157 -8.29 20.84 1.50
N VAL A 158 -9.32 21.57 1.10
CA VAL A 158 -9.64 22.90 1.61
C VAL A 158 -11.11 22.92 1.99
N GLY A 159 -11.43 23.57 3.11
CA GLY A 159 -12.81 23.61 3.58
C GLY A 159 -13.11 24.85 4.40
N ALA A 160 -14.39 25.14 4.54
CA ALA A 160 -14.92 26.24 5.33
C ALA A 160 -16.15 25.78 6.13
N ASP A 161 -16.15 26.07 7.43
CA ASP A 161 -17.32 25.94 8.29
C ASP A 161 -17.71 27.36 8.74
N ILE A 162 -18.90 27.80 8.30
CA ILE A 162 -19.42 29.15 8.58
C ILE A 162 -20.79 29.00 9.19
N ARG A 163 -21.02 29.67 10.33
CA ARG A 163 -22.29 29.67 11.04
C ARG A 163 -22.81 31.09 11.22
N PHE A 164 -24.12 31.21 11.06
CA PHE A 164 -24.83 32.47 11.08
C PHE A 164 -25.91 32.49 12.16
N PHE A 165 -26.34 33.69 12.54
CA PHE A 165 -27.49 33.93 13.38
C PHE A 165 -27.45 33.17 14.70
N TYR A 166 -26.36 33.33 15.49
CA TYR A 166 -26.16 32.65 16.77
C TYR A 166 -26.20 31.13 16.63
N ASN A 167 -25.50 30.60 15.61
CA ASN A 167 -25.41 29.16 15.26
C ASN A 167 -26.73 28.52 14.83
N ARG A 168 -27.73 29.31 14.39
CA ARG A 168 -29.00 28.75 13.89
C ARG A 168 -28.90 28.19 12.46
N LEU A 169 -27.99 28.72 11.67
CA LEU A 169 -27.74 28.25 10.30
C LEU A 169 -26.25 28.02 10.14
N GLY A 170 -25.87 26.85 9.61
CA GLY A 170 -24.46 26.49 9.40
C GLY A 170 -24.26 25.85 8.04
N PHE A 171 -23.14 26.14 7.41
CA PHE A 171 -22.64 25.51 6.20
C PHE A 171 -21.23 25.00 6.42
N ASP A 172 -21.00 23.72 6.15
CA ASP A 172 -19.66 23.13 6.04
C ASP A 172 -19.48 22.65 4.61
N VAL A 173 -18.49 23.20 3.95
CA VAL A 173 -18.14 22.86 2.56
C VAL A 173 -16.67 22.49 2.49
N ALA A 174 -16.38 21.37 1.84
CA ALA A 174 -15.02 20.93 1.60
C ALA A 174 -14.83 20.54 0.14
N TYR A 175 -13.67 20.91 -0.37
CA TYR A 175 -13.16 20.42 -1.66
C TYR A 175 -11.90 19.62 -1.41
N TYR A 176 -11.86 18.41 -1.93
CA TYR A 176 -10.69 17.55 -1.84
C TYR A 176 -10.26 17.02 -3.21
N LYS A 177 -8.97 16.76 -3.32
CA LYS A 177 -8.36 16.12 -4.49
C LYS A 177 -7.42 15.02 -4.03
N LYS A 178 -7.66 13.80 -4.53
CA LYS A 178 -6.84 12.63 -4.27
C LYS A 178 -6.16 12.16 -5.54
N ASN A 179 -4.85 11.91 -5.46
CA ASN A 179 -4.07 11.30 -6.53
C ASN A 179 -3.39 10.05 -5.99
N CYS A 180 -3.45 8.97 -6.76
CA CYS A 180 -2.77 7.72 -6.44
C CYS A 180 -1.62 7.51 -7.43
N PHE A 181 -0.48 7.05 -6.91
CA PHE A 181 0.76 6.83 -7.65
C PHE A 181 1.27 5.42 -7.38
N GLU A 182 2.02 4.86 -8.33
CA GLU A 182 2.73 3.58 -8.18
C GLU A 182 1.82 2.43 -7.71
N GLN A 183 0.59 2.38 -8.27
CA GLN A 183 -0.38 1.35 -7.92
C GLN A 183 0.11 -0.03 -8.37
N VAL A 184 0.02 -1.01 -7.47
CA VAL A 184 0.36 -2.40 -7.74
C VAL A 184 -0.83 -3.08 -8.42
N LEU A 185 -0.67 -3.39 -9.69
CA LEU A 185 -1.69 -4.08 -10.48
C LEU A 185 -1.22 -5.48 -10.86
N SER A 186 -2.09 -6.47 -10.66
CA SER A 186 -1.88 -7.81 -11.15
C SER A 186 -2.35 -7.89 -12.60
N LEU A 187 -1.43 -8.12 -13.51
CA LEU A 187 -1.72 -8.29 -14.93
C LEU A 187 -1.78 -9.76 -15.28
N GLY A 188 -2.90 -10.21 -15.86
CA GLY A 188 -2.99 -11.52 -16.46
C GLY A 188 -2.17 -11.55 -17.75
N ALA A 189 -1.11 -12.37 -17.81
CA ALA A 189 -0.42 -12.63 -19.06
C ALA A 189 -1.36 -13.42 -19.98
N GLY A 190 -1.80 -12.80 -21.07
CA GLY A 190 -2.49 -13.52 -22.14
C GLY A 190 -1.52 -14.51 -22.79
N VAL A 191 -1.76 -15.79 -22.61
CA VAL A 191 -1.05 -16.83 -23.40
C VAL A 191 -1.51 -16.64 -24.84
N LYS A 192 -0.63 -16.10 -25.70
CA LYS A 192 -0.81 -16.26 -27.15
C LYS A 192 -0.51 -17.72 -27.48
N THR A 193 -1.56 -18.46 -27.78
CA THR A 193 -1.48 -19.77 -28.46
C THR A 193 -1.05 -19.58 -29.89
#